data_b43ced085bedd4cf40876df65f6b603e
#
_entry.id   b43ced085bedd4cf40876df65f6b603e
#
_cell.length_a   1.000
_cell.length_b   1.000
_cell.length_c   1.000
_cell.angle_alpha   90.00
_cell.angle_beta   90.00
_cell.angle_gamma   90.00
#
_symmetry.space_group_name_H-M   'P 1'
#
loop_
_entity.id
_entity.type
_entity.pdbx_description
1 polymer ?
#
loop_
_entity_poly.entity_id
_entity_poly.type
_entity_poly.pdbx_seq_one_letter_code
_entity_poly.pdbx_strand_id
1 'polypeptide(L)'
;MTDTPAEPRPHCDDPHDPHDHTGHDHPPTGADLVRDLVKGLSIQALLIPALAIVMLVAILPFAPTTPVPLLLGIGLGALQLVSLVATSLFVARTRRQLAVNPGLVAVRSVLEEVLRIAAVLLALVLWPADIRSELGVWVGAGCALVWIVLATAQTVTTRRRIATPGDWSEEAISTLLSQRVGARETVVMRLLDVLGTVMFQLGATVLVILSPVLAVGTAVLSIGTGLSTLVLQRRPPAERSRTPWAYMPVALGALTLALAVLGLLSL
;
A
#
# COMPACT_ATOMS: atom_id res chain seq x y z
N MET A 1 -64.04 -0.24 -34.77
CA MET A 1 -63.43 -1.45 -35.39
C MET A 1 -62.35 -0.94 -36.31
N THR A 2 -61.11 -0.89 -35.78
CA THR A 2 -59.93 -0.51 -36.55
C THR A 2 -58.94 -1.65 -36.34
N ASP A 3 -58.81 -2.47 -37.43
CA ASP A 3 -57.84 -3.59 -37.48
C ASP A 3 -56.39 -3.02 -37.46
N THR A 4 -55.66 -3.39 -36.44
CA THR A 4 -54.21 -3.16 -36.37
C THR A 4 -53.52 -4.30 -37.03
N PRO A 5 -52.63 -4.11 -38.05
CA PRO A 5 -51.92 -5.20 -38.70
C PRO A 5 -50.88 -5.78 -37.77
N ALA A 6 -50.78 -7.11 -37.70
CA ALA A 6 -49.83 -7.87 -36.93
C ALA A 6 -48.40 -7.64 -37.44
N GLU A 7 -47.52 -7.28 -36.54
CA GLU A 7 -46.10 -7.13 -36.75
C GLU A 7 -45.46 -8.50 -37.01
N PRO A 8 -44.63 -8.69 -38.06
CA PRO A 8 -44.02 -9.97 -38.34
C PRO A 8 -42.91 -10.25 -37.30
N ARG A 9 -42.98 -11.39 -36.65
CA ARG A 9 -41.93 -11.92 -35.77
C ARG A 9 -40.67 -12.20 -36.59
N PRO A 10 -39.49 -11.82 -36.12
CA PRO A 10 -38.26 -12.21 -36.77
C PRO A 10 -38.04 -13.72 -36.64
N HIS A 11 -37.91 -14.38 -37.77
CA HIS A 11 -37.52 -15.76 -37.91
C HIS A 11 -36.03 -15.88 -37.56
N CYS A 12 -35.72 -16.46 -36.42
CA CYS A 12 -34.36 -16.83 -36.02
C CYS A 12 -34.22 -18.36 -36.06
N ASP A 13 -34.37 -18.97 -37.23
CA ASP A 13 -34.04 -20.37 -37.43
C ASP A 13 -33.34 -20.52 -38.79
N ASP A 14 -32.05 -20.19 -38.84
CA ASP A 14 -31.18 -20.61 -39.93
C ASP A 14 -30.01 -21.42 -39.35
N PRO A 15 -30.00 -22.76 -39.45
CA PRO A 15 -29.03 -23.63 -38.77
C PRO A 15 -27.69 -23.76 -39.49
N HIS A 16 -27.35 -22.91 -40.45
CA HIS A 16 -26.16 -23.08 -41.29
C HIS A 16 -25.28 -21.87 -41.50
N ASP A 17 -25.29 -20.92 -40.57
CA ASP A 17 -24.29 -19.87 -40.63
C ASP A 17 -23.18 -20.20 -39.60
N PRO A 18 -21.98 -20.63 -40.02
CA PRO A 18 -20.82 -20.78 -39.15
C PRO A 18 -20.27 -19.41 -38.85
N HIS A 19 -21.07 -18.56 -38.18
CA HIS A 19 -20.58 -17.31 -37.66
C HIS A 19 -19.58 -17.62 -36.56
N ASP A 20 -18.35 -17.39 -36.94
CA ASP A 20 -17.15 -17.24 -36.17
C ASP A 20 -17.49 -16.52 -34.83
N HIS A 21 -17.62 -17.29 -33.77
CA HIS A 21 -17.79 -16.78 -32.41
C HIS A 21 -16.49 -16.16 -31.90
N THR A 22 -15.87 -15.32 -32.72
CA THR A 22 -14.77 -14.47 -32.31
C THR A 22 -15.32 -13.40 -31.38
N GLY A 23 -15.20 -13.69 -30.05
CA GLY A 23 -15.03 -12.69 -29.03
C GLY A 23 -16.09 -11.59 -28.96
N HIS A 24 -17.34 -11.92 -28.68
CA HIS A 24 -18.20 -10.95 -28.03
C HIS A 24 -17.65 -10.73 -26.62
N ASP A 25 -16.85 -9.66 -26.43
CA ASP A 25 -16.48 -9.13 -25.13
C ASP A 25 -17.75 -8.73 -24.38
N HIS A 26 -18.39 -9.69 -23.75
CA HIS A 26 -19.48 -9.39 -22.84
C HIS A 26 -18.90 -8.51 -21.73
N PRO A 27 -19.59 -7.41 -21.37
CA PRO A 27 -19.15 -6.60 -20.24
C PRO A 27 -19.01 -7.51 -19.01
N PRO A 28 -17.90 -7.39 -18.25
CA PRO A 28 -17.63 -8.27 -17.12
C PRO A 28 -18.81 -8.28 -16.15
N THR A 29 -19.28 -9.47 -15.82
CA THR A 29 -20.35 -9.64 -14.84
C THR A 29 -19.82 -9.37 -13.42
N GLY A 30 -20.69 -9.05 -12.46
CA GLY A 30 -20.29 -8.90 -11.07
C GLY A 30 -19.57 -10.14 -10.52
N ALA A 31 -19.97 -11.34 -10.98
CA ALA A 31 -19.33 -12.60 -10.60
C ALA A 31 -17.88 -12.72 -11.13
N ASP A 32 -17.63 -12.27 -12.35
CA ASP A 32 -16.29 -12.27 -12.94
C ASP A 32 -15.37 -11.30 -12.19
N LEU A 33 -15.87 -10.11 -11.87
CA LEU A 33 -15.13 -9.12 -11.05
C LEU A 33 -14.77 -9.69 -9.68
N VAL A 34 -15.70 -10.36 -9.00
CA VAL A 34 -15.44 -11.02 -7.70
C VAL A 34 -14.35 -12.08 -7.84
N ARG A 35 -14.44 -12.92 -8.84
CA ARG A 35 -13.46 -13.99 -9.10
C ARG A 35 -12.07 -13.38 -9.32
N ASP A 36 -11.95 -12.36 -10.15
CA ASP A 36 -10.68 -11.70 -10.46
C ASP A 36 -10.11 -10.97 -9.25
N LEU A 37 -10.94 -10.29 -8.45
CA LEU A 37 -10.52 -9.66 -7.20
C LEU A 37 -10.03 -10.68 -6.18
N VAL A 38 -10.77 -11.77 -5.96
CA VAL A 38 -10.37 -12.82 -5.00
C VAL A 38 -9.07 -13.49 -5.45
N LYS A 39 -8.90 -13.74 -6.76
CA LYS A 39 -7.65 -14.26 -7.32
C LYS A 39 -6.50 -13.29 -7.11
N GLY A 40 -6.70 -12.01 -7.44
CA GLY A 40 -5.69 -10.96 -7.25
C GLY A 40 -5.28 -10.78 -5.80
N LEU A 41 -6.25 -10.74 -4.88
CA LEU A 41 -6.00 -10.66 -3.43
C LEU A 41 -5.31 -11.92 -2.89
N SER A 42 -5.57 -13.10 -3.49
CA SER A 42 -4.86 -14.34 -3.12
C SER A 42 -3.38 -14.28 -3.51
N ILE A 43 -3.09 -13.75 -4.70
CA ILE A 43 -1.71 -13.51 -5.15
C ILE A 43 -1.01 -12.51 -4.22
N GLN A 44 -1.66 -11.42 -3.86
CA GLN A 44 -1.10 -10.42 -2.93
C GLN A 44 -0.84 -11.01 -1.53
N ALA A 45 -1.76 -11.83 -1.01
CA ALA A 45 -1.62 -12.50 0.27
C ALA A 45 -0.38 -13.43 0.33
N LEU A 46 0.13 -13.85 -0.82
CA LEU A 46 1.39 -14.60 -0.96
C LEU A 46 2.58 -13.67 -1.21
N LEU A 47 2.46 -12.72 -2.13
CA LEU A 47 3.58 -11.85 -2.53
C LEU A 47 4.01 -10.88 -1.43
N ILE A 48 3.06 -10.34 -0.65
CA ILE A 48 3.39 -9.38 0.41
C ILE A 48 4.25 -10.03 1.52
N PRO A 49 3.91 -11.20 2.08
CA PRO A 49 4.82 -11.90 3.01
C PRO A 49 6.15 -12.35 2.36
N ALA A 50 6.13 -12.75 1.08
CA ALA A 50 7.35 -13.10 0.37
C ALA A 50 8.33 -11.92 0.29
N LEU A 51 7.83 -10.68 0.19
CA LEU A 51 8.64 -9.47 0.24
C LEU A 51 9.42 -9.37 1.57
N ALA A 52 8.82 -9.76 2.71
CA ALA A 52 9.52 -9.80 3.99
C ALA A 52 10.68 -10.79 3.98
N ILE A 53 10.48 -11.97 3.40
CA ILE A 53 11.53 -12.99 3.29
C ILE A 53 12.68 -12.47 2.42
N VAL A 54 12.36 -11.91 1.26
CA VAL A 54 13.37 -11.33 0.35
C VAL A 54 14.14 -10.20 1.04
N MET A 55 13.45 -9.30 1.75
CA MET A 55 14.06 -8.22 2.51
C MET A 55 15.00 -8.77 3.58
N LEU A 56 14.55 -9.72 4.42
CA LEU A 56 15.35 -10.31 5.49
C LEU A 56 16.59 -11.02 4.93
N VAL A 57 16.46 -11.78 3.85
CA VAL A 57 17.60 -12.43 3.18
C VAL A 57 18.59 -11.39 2.64
N ALA A 58 18.10 -10.30 2.04
CA ALA A 58 18.96 -9.26 1.48
C ALA A 58 19.76 -8.50 2.56
N ILE A 59 19.26 -8.40 3.79
CA ILE A 59 19.93 -7.69 4.88
C ILE A 59 20.81 -8.60 5.76
N LEU A 60 20.81 -9.92 5.57
CA LEU A 60 21.64 -10.85 6.35
C LEU A 60 23.14 -10.48 6.38
N PRO A 61 23.76 -9.94 5.30
CA PRO A 61 25.16 -9.51 5.36
C PRO A 61 25.42 -8.37 6.34
N PHE A 62 24.38 -7.64 6.76
CA PHE A 62 24.46 -6.53 7.73
C PHE A 62 23.97 -6.96 9.11
N ALA A 63 24.18 -8.22 9.50
CA ALA A 63 23.69 -8.72 10.77
C ALA A 63 24.49 -8.11 11.94
N PRO A 64 23.82 -7.40 12.89
CA PRO A 64 24.47 -6.87 14.08
C PRO A 64 24.80 -8.00 15.07
N THR A 65 25.52 -7.69 16.12
CA THR A 65 25.93 -8.66 17.17
C THR A 65 24.75 -9.36 17.82
N THR A 66 23.57 -8.70 17.86
CA THR A 66 22.34 -9.24 18.44
C THR A 66 21.13 -8.95 17.56
N PRO A 67 20.06 -9.77 17.58
CA PRO A 67 18.85 -9.52 16.82
C PRO A 67 17.94 -8.44 17.45
N VAL A 68 18.31 -7.88 18.60
CA VAL A 68 17.46 -6.92 19.35
C VAL A 68 17.20 -5.62 18.59
N PRO A 69 18.10 -5.08 17.74
CA PRO A 69 17.78 -3.94 16.88
C PRO A 69 16.56 -4.17 15.97
N LEU A 70 16.34 -5.41 15.51
CA LEU A 70 15.11 -5.76 14.79
C LEU A 70 13.87 -5.57 15.66
N LEU A 71 13.92 -6.00 16.93
CA LEU A 71 12.80 -5.83 17.88
C LEU A 71 12.53 -4.35 18.19
N LEU A 72 13.57 -3.53 18.28
CA LEU A 72 13.42 -2.09 18.41
C LEU A 72 12.72 -1.49 17.20
N GLY A 73 13.07 -1.94 15.99
CA GLY A 73 12.40 -1.57 14.75
C GLY A 73 10.93 -1.99 14.72
N ILE A 74 10.62 -3.20 15.20
CA ILE A 74 9.23 -3.66 15.36
C ILE A 74 8.48 -2.76 16.35
N GLY A 75 9.11 -2.38 17.47
CA GLY A 75 8.55 -1.43 18.44
C GLY A 75 8.26 -0.06 17.80
N LEU A 76 9.18 0.46 16.99
CA LEU A 76 8.99 1.69 16.22
C LEU A 76 7.78 1.59 15.28
N GLY A 77 7.72 0.52 14.48
CA GLY A 77 6.61 0.30 13.56
C GLY A 77 5.25 0.16 14.28
N ALA A 78 5.25 -0.50 15.44
CA ALA A 78 4.05 -0.61 16.28
C ALA A 78 3.60 0.76 16.82
N LEU A 79 4.51 1.61 17.27
CA LEU A 79 4.20 2.98 17.72
C LEU A 79 3.68 3.85 16.58
N GLN A 80 4.25 3.75 15.39
CA GLN A 80 3.74 4.43 14.19
C GLN A 80 2.33 3.94 13.85
N LEU A 81 2.06 2.66 13.95
CA LEU A 81 0.72 2.09 13.73
C LEU A 81 -0.28 2.58 14.78
N VAL A 82 0.10 2.65 16.06
CA VAL A 82 -0.74 3.22 17.12
C VAL A 82 -1.04 4.69 16.84
N SER A 83 -0.06 5.46 16.41
CA SER A 83 -0.24 6.87 16.01
C SER A 83 -1.22 7.00 14.83
N LEU A 84 -1.12 6.10 13.82
CA LEU A 84 -2.06 6.04 12.70
C LEU A 84 -3.49 5.76 13.15
N VAL A 85 -3.67 4.76 14.00
CA VAL A 85 -4.99 4.37 14.52
C VAL A 85 -5.58 5.48 15.39
N ALA A 86 -4.78 6.05 16.30
CA ALA A 86 -5.20 7.13 17.17
C ALA A 86 -5.65 8.38 16.39
N THR A 87 -4.87 8.79 15.38
CA THR A 87 -5.23 9.91 14.49
C THR A 87 -6.50 9.61 13.70
N SER A 88 -6.65 8.39 13.19
CA SER A 88 -7.83 7.97 12.45
C SER A 88 -9.09 7.97 13.31
N LEU A 89 -9.00 7.48 14.55
CA LEU A 89 -10.09 7.50 15.52
C LEU A 89 -10.45 8.93 15.96
N PHE A 90 -9.46 9.79 16.18
CA PHE A 90 -9.66 11.19 16.50
C PHE A 90 -10.44 11.90 15.38
N VAL A 91 -10.02 11.72 14.12
CA VAL A 91 -10.68 12.27 12.94
C VAL A 91 -12.11 11.74 12.80
N ALA A 92 -12.33 10.44 12.99
CA ALA A 92 -13.65 9.82 12.90
C ALA A 92 -14.63 10.40 13.96
N ARG A 93 -14.12 10.74 15.17
CA ARG A 93 -14.91 11.29 16.26
C ARG A 93 -15.16 12.79 16.14
N THR A 94 -14.20 13.54 15.60
CA THR A 94 -14.26 15.02 15.67
C THR A 94 -14.93 15.63 14.45
N ARG A 95 -14.44 15.39 13.26
CA ARG A 95 -15.06 15.82 11.97
C ARG A 95 -14.47 15.04 10.81
N ARG A 96 -15.29 14.41 9.97
CA ARG A 96 -14.85 13.72 8.75
C ARG A 96 -14.04 14.60 7.78
N GLN A 97 -14.26 15.91 7.80
CA GLN A 97 -13.53 16.88 6.97
C GLN A 97 -12.03 16.96 7.32
N LEU A 98 -11.63 16.60 8.56
CA LEU A 98 -10.23 16.60 8.97
C LEU A 98 -9.42 15.47 8.31
N ALA A 99 -10.06 14.39 7.86
CA ALA A 99 -9.38 13.30 7.15
C ALA A 99 -8.65 13.77 5.88
N VAL A 100 -9.10 14.86 5.27
CA VAL A 100 -8.56 15.44 4.02
C VAL A 100 -7.73 16.70 4.29
N ASN A 101 -7.37 16.97 5.55
CA ASN A 101 -6.59 18.16 5.93
C ASN A 101 -5.10 17.89 5.74
N PRO A 102 -4.41 18.63 4.84
CA PRO A 102 -2.97 18.49 4.60
C PRO A 102 -2.12 18.76 5.85
N GLY A 103 -2.59 19.66 6.75
CA GLY A 103 -1.90 19.94 8.01
C GLY A 103 -1.86 18.72 8.94
N LEU A 104 -2.91 17.93 9.01
CA LEU A 104 -2.93 16.71 9.82
C LEU A 104 -1.95 15.66 9.28
N VAL A 105 -1.85 15.54 7.94
CA VAL A 105 -0.88 14.65 7.30
C VAL A 105 0.54 15.09 7.62
N ALA A 106 0.85 16.39 7.53
CA ALA A 106 2.17 16.93 7.85
C ALA A 106 2.53 16.68 9.33
N VAL A 107 1.62 16.97 10.27
CA VAL A 107 1.84 16.71 11.71
C VAL A 107 2.11 15.23 11.97
N ARG A 108 1.35 14.35 11.36
CA ARG A 108 1.56 12.91 11.50
C ARG A 108 2.92 12.48 10.95
N SER A 109 3.31 12.95 9.75
CA SER A 109 4.61 12.64 9.16
C SER A 109 5.77 13.12 10.04
N VAL A 110 5.65 14.32 10.63
CA VAL A 110 6.65 14.83 11.59
C VAL A 110 6.71 13.96 12.85
N LEU A 111 5.57 13.53 13.38
CA LEU A 111 5.52 12.64 14.55
C LEU A 111 6.20 11.30 14.25
N GLU A 112 5.93 10.70 13.08
CA GLU A 112 6.58 9.46 12.64
C GLU A 112 8.11 9.61 12.56
N GLU A 113 8.62 10.76 12.08
CA GLU A 113 10.06 11.04 12.03
C GLU A 113 10.66 11.28 13.43
N VAL A 114 9.95 11.95 14.32
CA VAL A 114 10.39 12.11 15.73
C VAL A 114 10.53 10.74 16.41
N LEU A 115 9.55 9.85 16.20
CA LEU A 115 9.62 8.47 16.72
C LEU A 115 10.81 7.70 16.12
N ARG A 116 11.09 7.90 14.83
CA ARG A 116 12.25 7.28 14.13
C ARG A 116 13.57 7.79 14.72
N ILE A 117 13.72 9.08 14.89
CA ILE A 117 14.92 9.67 15.53
C ILE A 117 15.10 9.10 16.94
N ALA A 118 14.04 9.04 17.74
CA ALA A 118 14.10 8.48 19.08
C ALA A 118 14.56 7.01 19.08
N ALA A 119 14.01 6.18 18.19
CA ALA A 119 14.42 4.78 18.06
C ALA A 119 15.88 4.64 17.60
N VAL A 120 16.32 5.47 16.64
CA VAL A 120 17.71 5.50 16.15
C VAL A 120 18.67 5.90 17.26
N LEU A 121 18.36 6.96 18.01
CA LEU A 121 19.19 7.40 19.15
C LEU A 121 19.27 6.32 20.22
N LEU A 122 18.15 5.65 20.51
CA LEU A 122 18.12 4.56 21.46
C LEU A 122 18.99 3.39 20.98
N ALA A 123 18.95 3.04 19.69
CA ALA A 123 19.80 2.01 19.12
C ALA A 123 21.29 2.35 19.27
N LEU A 124 21.68 3.58 18.97
CA LEU A 124 23.06 4.05 19.09
C LEU A 124 23.58 4.05 20.54
N VAL A 125 22.68 4.29 21.51
CA VAL A 125 23.04 4.26 22.93
C VAL A 125 23.15 2.83 23.45
N LEU A 126 22.25 1.95 23.03
CA LEU A 126 22.20 0.57 23.53
C LEU A 126 23.27 -0.33 22.88
N TRP A 127 23.64 -0.06 21.63
CA TRP A 127 24.63 -0.86 20.86
C TRP A 127 25.73 0.03 20.27
N PRO A 128 26.56 0.69 21.10
CA PRO A 128 27.61 1.58 20.63
C PRO A 128 28.77 0.87 19.93
N ALA A 129 28.91 -0.46 20.13
CA ALA A 129 29.93 -1.29 19.50
C ALA A 129 29.57 -1.75 18.09
N ASP A 130 28.29 -1.74 17.73
CA ASP A 130 27.82 -2.15 16.42
C ASP A 130 28.01 -1.02 15.40
N ILE A 131 28.20 -1.42 14.14
CA ILE A 131 28.34 -0.48 13.02
C ILE A 131 26.99 0.20 12.78
N ARG A 132 26.99 1.52 12.62
CA ARG A 132 25.75 2.32 12.42
C ARG A 132 24.90 1.84 11.24
N SER A 133 25.56 1.44 10.16
CA SER A 133 24.87 0.90 8.98
C SER A 133 24.07 -0.35 9.30
N GLU A 134 24.65 -1.28 10.06
CA GLU A 134 24.00 -2.52 10.49
C GLU A 134 22.78 -2.23 11.36
N LEU A 135 22.94 -1.37 12.38
CA LEU A 135 21.84 -0.96 13.24
C LEU A 135 20.69 -0.32 12.44
N GLY A 136 21.03 0.58 11.49
CA GLY A 136 20.05 1.26 10.65
C GLY A 136 19.23 0.31 9.79
N VAL A 137 19.90 -0.63 9.15
CA VAL A 137 19.26 -1.64 8.29
C VAL A 137 18.32 -2.53 9.11
N TRP A 138 18.73 -3.01 10.28
CA TRP A 138 17.90 -3.91 11.09
C TRP A 138 16.75 -3.21 11.81
N VAL A 139 16.95 -2.00 12.32
CA VAL A 139 15.85 -1.19 12.87
C VAL A 139 14.84 -0.84 11.77
N GLY A 140 15.32 -0.43 10.58
CA GLY A 140 14.46 -0.14 9.44
C GLY A 140 13.67 -1.35 8.96
N ALA A 141 14.31 -2.51 8.90
CA ALA A 141 13.67 -3.77 8.54
C ALA A 141 12.60 -4.19 9.56
N GLY A 142 12.87 -4.05 10.85
CA GLY A 142 11.88 -4.30 11.89
C GLY A 142 10.64 -3.43 11.75
N CYS A 143 10.83 -2.13 11.47
CA CYS A 143 9.73 -1.22 11.19
C CYS A 143 8.95 -1.64 9.94
N ALA A 144 9.63 -1.95 8.83
CA ALA A 144 9.00 -2.40 7.59
C ALA A 144 8.20 -3.69 7.76
N LEU A 145 8.68 -4.64 8.58
CA LEU A 145 7.96 -5.88 8.88
C LEU A 145 6.58 -5.63 9.47
N VAL A 146 6.42 -4.66 10.36
CA VAL A 146 5.10 -4.31 10.93
C VAL A 146 4.12 -3.88 9.84
N TRP A 147 4.60 -3.07 8.88
CA TRP A 147 3.77 -2.63 7.76
C TRP A 147 3.44 -3.77 6.80
N ILE A 148 4.37 -4.71 6.56
CA ILE A 148 4.11 -5.92 5.76
C ILE A 148 3.04 -6.79 6.45
N VAL A 149 3.16 -7.02 7.75
CA VAL A 149 2.17 -7.80 8.52
C VAL A 149 0.80 -7.14 8.49
N LEU A 150 0.73 -5.81 8.67
CA LEU A 150 -0.51 -5.05 8.57
C LEU A 150 -1.14 -5.18 7.18
N ALA A 151 -0.36 -4.98 6.12
CA ALA A 151 -0.82 -5.08 4.74
C ALA A 151 -1.32 -6.49 4.41
N THR A 152 -0.61 -7.52 4.89
CA THR A 152 -1.02 -8.92 4.75
C THR A 152 -2.34 -9.20 5.46
N ALA A 153 -2.47 -8.77 6.72
CA ALA A 153 -3.70 -8.93 7.50
C ALA A 153 -4.90 -8.23 6.84
N GLN A 154 -4.71 -7.00 6.34
CA GLN A 154 -5.73 -6.27 5.59
C GLN A 154 -6.12 -7.00 4.30
N THR A 155 -5.16 -7.50 3.53
CA THR A 155 -5.40 -8.22 2.29
C THR A 155 -6.18 -9.51 2.52
N VAL A 156 -5.79 -10.30 3.53
CA VAL A 156 -6.49 -11.54 3.91
C VAL A 156 -7.91 -11.24 4.40
N THR A 157 -8.09 -10.21 5.22
CA THR A 157 -9.40 -9.81 5.75
C THR A 157 -10.32 -9.33 4.62
N THR A 158 -9.81 -8.48 3.71
CA THR A 158 -10.56 -8.00 2.55
C THR A 158 -10.95 -9.15 1.63
N ARG A 159 -10.00 -10.07 1.34
CA ARG A 159 -10.29 -11.27 0.55
C ARG A 159 -11.42 -12.11 1.17
N ARG A 160 -11.36 -12.36 2.48
CA ARG A 160 -12.42 -13.13 3.19
C ARG A 160 -13.76 -12.44 3.09
N ARG A 161 -13.81 -11.12 3.29
CA ARG A 161 -15.06 -10.34 3.21
C ARG A 161 -15.67 -10.33 1.80
N ILE A 162 -14.85 -10.23 0.76
CA ILE A 162 -15.33 -10.26 -0.63
C ILE A 162 -15.78 -11.67 -1.03
N ALA A 163 -15.09 -12.71 -0.54
CA ALA A 163 -15.43 -14.10 -0.84
C ALA A 163 -16.68 -14.60 -0.09
N THR A 164 -17.12 -13.89 0.97
CA THR A 164 -18.32 -14.25 1.75
C THR A 164 -19.48 -13.39 1.28
N PRO A 165 -20.56 -13.95 0.71
CA PRO A 165 -21.74 -13.19 0.32
C PRO A 165 -22.35 -12.44 1.51
N GLY A 166 -22.73 -11.18 1.29
CA GLY A 166 -23.36 -10.33 2.31
C GLY A 166 -23.43 -8.87 1.86
N ASP A 167 -24.20 -8.05 2.59
CA ASP A 167 -24.49 -6.66 2.23
C ASP A 167 -23.23 -5.83 1.94
N TRP A 168 -22.17 -6.02 2.74
CA TRP A 168 -20.91 -5.31 2.54
C TRP A 168 -20.22 -5.69 1.22
N SER A 169 -20.23 -6.99 0.85
CA SER A 169 -19.63 -7.45 -0.39
C SER A 169 -20.40 -6.95 -1.60
N GLU A 170 -21.71 -6.92 -1.54
CA GLU A 170 -22.59 -6.39 -2.60
C GLU A 170 -22.38 -4.89 -2.79
N GLU A 171 -22.33 -4.12 -1.71
CA GLU A 171 -22.04 -2.69 -1.75
C GLU A 171 -20.67 -2.38 -2.33
N ALA A 172 -19.63 -3.13 -1.89
CA ALA A 172 -18.27 -2.98 -2.41
C ALA A 172 -18.20 -3.29 -3.91
N ILE A 173 -18.83 -4.38 -4.36
CA ILE A 173 -18.86 -4.79 -5.76
C ILE A 173 -19.64 -3.77 -6.60
N SER A 174 -20.82 -3.34 -6.15
CA SER A 174 -21.62 -2.32 -6.85
C SER A 174 -20.84 -1.01 -6.98
N THR A 175 -20.11 -0.61 -5.96
CA THR A 175 -19.24 0.56 -5.97
C THR A 175 -18.11 0.43 -6.99
N LEU A 176 -17.42 -0.71 -7.05
CA LEU A 176 -16.35 -0.95 -8.03
C LEU A 176 -16.89 -0.97 -9.47
N LEU A 177 -18.04 -1.59 -9.69
CA LEU A 177 -18.70 -1.63 -11.01
C LEU A 177 -19.13 -0.23 -11.45
N SER A 178 -19.78 0.54 -10.55
CA SER A 178 -20.22 1.91 -10.84
C SER A 178 -19.05 2.84 -11.15
N GLN A 179 -17.91 2.64 -10.50
CA GLN A 179 -16.71 3.44 -10.66
C GLN A 179 -15.79 2.94 -11.80
N ARG A 180 -16.15 1.87 -12.47
CA ARG A 180 -15.35 1.24 -13.57
C ARG A 180 -13.90 0.95 -13.18
N VAL A 181 -13.65 0.56 -11.94
CA VAL A 181 -12.32 0.23 -11.44
C VAL A 181 -12.02 -1.24 -11.72
N GLY A 182 -10.94 -1.51 -12.43
CA GLY A 182 -10.51 -2.88 -12.73
C GLY A 182 -9.92 -3.59 -11.51
N ALA A 183 -10.22 -4.89 -11.36
CA ALA A 183 -9.65 -5.72 -10.30
C ALA A 183 -8.10 -5.72 -10.32
N ARG A 184 -7.51 -5.87 -11.51
CA ARG A 184 -6.05 -5.86 -11.70
C ARG A 184 -5.42 -4.55 -11.25
N GLU A 185 -6.05 -3.43 -11.55
CA GLU A 185 -5.60 -2.09 -11.22
C GLU A 185 -5.56 -1.88 -9.69
N THR A 186 -6.63 -2.27 -9.00
CA THR A 186 -6.71 -2.23 -7.53
C THR A 186 -5.60 -3.06 -6.88
N VAL A 187 -5.33 -4.25 -7.41
CA VAL A 187 -4.30 -5.16 -6.91
C VAL A 187 -2.91 -4.57 -7.11
N VAL A 188 -2.61 -4.05 -8.29
CA VAL A 188 -1.29 -3.46 -8.60
C VAL A 188 -1.03 -2.21 -7.76
N MET A 189 -2.01 -1.31 -7.64
CA MET A 189 -1.86 -0.11 -6.81
C MET A 189 -1.56 -0.44 -5.35
N ARG A 190 -2.23 -1.44 -4.80
CA ARG A 190 -1.98 -1.88 -3.43
C ARG A 190 -0.58 -2.46 -3.25
N LEU A 191 -0.09 -3.25 -4.21
CA LEU A 191 1.26 -3.82 -4.16
C LEU A 191 2.33 -2.72 -4.24
N LEU A 192 2.16 -1.73 -5.10
CA LEU A 192 3.05 -0.58 -5.22
C LEU A 192 3.08 0.26 -3.94
N ASP A 193 1.93 0.48 -3.30
CA ASP A 193 1.82 1.19 -2.03
C ASP A 193 2.62 0.49 -0.91
N VAL A 194 2.45 -0.84 -0.79
CA VAL A 194 3.21 -1.65 0.18
C VAL A 194 4.71 -1.60 -0.11
N LEU A 195 5.10 -1.77 -1.38
CA LEU A 195 6.50 -1.74 -1.78
C LEU A 195 7.13 -0.37 -1.48
N GLY A 196 6.42 0.72 -1.83
CA GLY A 196 6.87 2.09 -1.53
C GLY A 196 7.05 2.32 -0.02
N THR A 197 6.10 1.84 0.79
CA THR A 197 6.17 1.94 2.25
C THR A 197 7.38 1.18 2.81
N VAL A 198 7.61 -0.05 2.37
CA VAL A 198 8.76 -0.87 2.82
C VAL A 198 10.09 -0.20 2.46
N MET A 199 10.24 0.25 1.21
CA MET A 199 11.44 0.94 0.76
C MET A 199 11.68 2.23 1.54
N PHE A 200 10.62 3.00 1.80
CA PHE A 200 10.69 4.23 2.57
C PHE A 200 11.11 3.96 4.03
N GLN A 201 10.47 3.00 4.71
CA GLN A 201 10.78 2.71 6.12
C GLN A 201 12.23 2.24 6.29
N LEU A 202 12.70 1.37 5.41
CA LEU A 202 14.09 0.89 5.42
C LEU A 202 15.06 2.02 5.12
N GLY A 203 14.87 2.72 4.00
CA GLY A 203 15.78 3.76 3.53
C GLY A 203 15.84 4.97 4.48
N ALA A 204 14.69 5.46 4.97
CA ALA A 204 14.64 6.59 5.88
C ALA A 204 15.34 6.28 7.22
N THR A 205 15.19 5.05 7.76
CA THR A 205 15.85 4.68 9.00
C THR A 205 17.36 4.60 8.83
N VAL A 206 17.84 4.05 7.70
CA VAL A 206 19.28 4.02 7.38
C VAL A 206 19.82 5.44 7.22
N LEU A 207 19.13 6.33 6.51
CA LEU A 207 19.58 7.73 6.35
C LEU A 207 19.70 8.46 7.68
N VAL A 208 18.70 8.32 8.56
CA VAL A 208 18.69 8.99 9.88
C VAL A 208 19.81 8.47 10.78
N ILE A 209 20.14 7.19 10.73
CA ILE A 209 21.24 6.63 11.55
C ILE A 209 22.62 7.02 11.02
N LEU A 210 22.75 7.16 9.68
CA LEU A 210 23.99 7.66 9.07
C LEU A 210 24.23 9.13 9.43
N SER A 211 23.20 9.94 9.35
CA SER A 211 23.24 11.34 9.76
C SER A 211 21.88 11.84 10.23
N PRO A 212 21.72 12.17 11.54
CA PRO A 212 20.45 12.67 12.08
C PRO A 212 19.91 13.92 11.38
N VAL A 213 20.77 14.73 10.73
CA VAL A 213 20.35 15.89 9.94
C VAL A 213 19.48 15.49 8.74
N LEU A 214 19.68 14.30 8.19
CA LEU A 214 18.88 13.78 7.11
C LEU A 214 17.43 13.49 7.50
N ALA A 215 17.11 13.49 8.80
CA ALA A 215 15.73 13.39 9.28
C ALA A 215 14.83 14.51 8.75
N VAL A 216 15.37 15.70 8.48
CA VAL A 216 14.62 16.79 7.86
C VAL A 216 14.24 16.40 6.42
N GLY A 217 15.17 15.81 5.67
CA GLY A 217 14.92 15.34 4.30
C GLY A 217 13.89 14.21 4.28
N THR A 218 14.02 13.23 5.17
CA THR A 218 13.05 12.12 5.27
C THR A 218 11.66 12.59 5.70
N ALA A 219 11.57 13.60 6.59
CA ALA A 219 10.29 14.23 6.94
C ALA A 219 9.63 14.90 5.73
N VAL A 220 10.39 15.64 4.91
CA VAL A 220 9.86 16.24 3.68
C VAL A 220 9.36 15.19 2.71
N LEU A 221 10.11 14.11 2.51
CA LEU A 221 9.69 12.99 1.64
C LEU A 221 8.45 12.27 2.20
N SER A 222 8.35 12.09 3.51
CA SER A 222 7.17 11.51 4.19
C SER A 222 5.93 12.39 4.00
N ILE A 223 6.06 13.71 4.19
CA ILE A 223 4.98 14.67 3.92
C ILE A 223 4.58 14.61 2.44
N GLY A 224 5.54 14.56 1.53
CA GLY A 224 5.30 14.44 0.09
C GLY A 224 4.50 13.19 -0.26
N THR A 225 4.85 12.04 0.33
CA THR A 225 4.11 10.77 0.18
C THR A 225 2.67 10.91 0.71
N GLY A 226 2.50 11.48 1.90
CA GLY A 226 1.17 11.70 2.47
C GLY A 226 0.30 12.65 1.65
N LEU A 227 0.86 13.75 1.15
CA LEU A 227 0.15 14.70 0.32
C LEU A 227 -0.22 14.10 -1.05
N SER A 228 0.65 13.29 -1.66
CA SER A 228 0.34 12.60 -2.91
C SER A 228 -0.87 11.67 -2.75
N THR A 229 -0.94 10.96 -1.63
CA THR A 229 -2.08 10.10 -1.28
C THR A 229 -3.37 10.91 -1.10
N LEU A 230 -3.31 12.10 -0.46
CA LEU A 230 -4.47 12.99 -0.35
C LEU A 230 -4.95 13.51 -1.70
N VAL A 231 -4.03 13.92 -2.59
CA VAL A 231 -4.38 14.35 -3.95
C VAL A 231 -5.05 13.21 -4.71
N LEU A 232 -4.53 12.00 -4.56
CA LEU A 232 -5.10 10.80 -5.19
C LEU A 232 -6.51 10.49 -4.68
N GLN A 233 -6.75 10.62 -3.37
CA GLN A 233 -8.08 10.40 -2.78
C GLN A 233 -9.16 11.36 -3.30
N ARG A 234 -8.76 12.58 -3.70
CA ARG A 234 -9.68 13.59 -4.28
C ARG A 234 -10.05 13.29 -5.73
N ARG A 235 -9.33 12.39 -6.41
CA ARG A 235 -9.60 12.01 -7.79
C ARG A 235 -10.65 10.90 -7.87
N PRO A 236 -11.47 10.88 -8.95
CA PRO A 236 -12.36 9.76 -9.21
C PRO A 236 -11.58 8.44 -9.23
N PRO A 237 -12.08 7.36 -8.63
CA PRO A 237 -11.36 6.09 -8.54
C PRO A 237 -10.87 5.54 -9.87
N ALA A 238 -11.65 5.69 -10.95
CA ALA A 238 -11.31 5.23 -12.30
C ALA A 238 -10.09 5.96 -12.92
N GLU A 239 -9.74 7.14 -12.41
CA GLU A 239 -8.61 7.93 -12.91
C GLU A 239 -7.36 7.79 -12.05
N ARG A 240 -7.47 7.22 -10.84
CA ARG A 240 -6.39 7.22 -9.85
C ARG A 240 -5.13 6.58 -10.36
N SER A 241 -5.23 5.43 -11.00
CA SER A 241 -4.08 4.69 -11.53
C SER A 241 -3.43 5.32 -12.74
N ARG A 242 -4.16 6.18 -13.46
CA ARG A 242 -3.65 6.88 -14.65
C ARG A 242 -2.90 8.16 -14.32
N THR A 243 -2.95 8.60 -13.06
CA THR A 243 -2.26 9.82 -12.63
C THR A 243 -0.85 9.53 -12.10
N PRO A 244 0.15 10.40 -12.32
CA PRO A 244 1.48 10.22 -11.79
C PRO A 244 1.50 10.19 -10.25
N TRP A 245 0.52 10.79 -9.59
CA TRP A 245 0.38 10.80 -8.13
C TRP A 245 0.20 9.41 -7.52
N ALA A 246 -0.35 8.45 -8.29
CA ALA A 246 -0.49 7.07 -7.86
C ALA A 246 0.85 6.35 -7.65
N TYR A 247 1.89 6.78 -8.37
CA TYR A 247 3.22 6.18 -8.32
C TYR A 247 4.19 6.94 -7.42
N MET A 248 3.79 8.12 -6.92
CA MET A 248 4.64 8.94 -6.04
C MET A 248 5.11 8.21 -4.77
N PRO A 249 4.26 7.44 -4.05
CA PRO A 249 4.72 6.71 -2.85
C PRO A 249 5.85 5.74 -3.17
N VAL A 250 5.75 4.98 -4.26
CA VAL A 250 6.81 4.05 -4.65
C VAL A 250 8.05 4.77 -5.18
N ALA A 251 7.88 5.86 -5.91
CA ALA A 251 8.99 6.67 -6.41
C ALA A 251 9.79 7.32 -5.27
N LEU A 252 9.10 7.91 -4.28
CA LEU A 252 9.73 8.51 -3.11
C LEU A 252 10.36 7.44 -2.20
N GLY A 253 9.72 6.28 -2.04
CA GLY A 253 10.31 5.14 -1.34
C GLY A 253 11.58 4.63 -2.01
N ALA A 254 11.57 4.47 -3.34
CA ALA A 254 12.73 4.06 -4.12
C ALA A 254 13.86 5.09 -4.04
N LEU A 255 13.53 6.39 -4.13
CA LEU A 255 14.51 7.47 -3.96
C LEU A 255 15.16 7.42 -2.58
N THR A 256 14.35 7.27 -1.52
CA THR A 256 14.84 7.20 -0.14
C THR A 256 15.78 6.01 0.05
N LEU A 257 15.41 4.83 -0.48
CA LEU A 257 16.23 3.63 -0.43
C LEU A 257 17.52 3.80 -1.24
N ALA A 258 17.46 4.37 -2.44
CA ALA A 258 18.63 4.62 -3.28
C ALA A 258 19.61 5.56 -2.60
N LEU A 259 19.14 6.65 -1.97
CA LEU A 259 19.97 7.56 -1.20
C LEU A 259 20.62 6.87 0.00
N ALA A 260 19.88 5.96 0.67
CA ALA A 260 20.42 5.17 1.77
C ALA A 260 21.54 4.22 1.31
N VAL A 261 21.34 3.53 0.19
CA VAL A 261 22.36 2.64 -0.41
C VAL A 261 23.58 3.45 -0.82
N LEU A 262 23.42 4.60 -1.47
CA LEU A 262 24.54 5.48 -1.83
C LEU A 262 25.29 5.97 -0.57
N GLY A 263 24.56 6.33 0.49
CA GLY A 263 25.17 6.67 1.77
C GLY A 263 25.96 5.54 2.40
N LEU A 264 25.49 4.29 2.31
CA LEU A 264 26.21 3.11 2.78
C LEU A 264 27.48 2.82 1.97
N LEU A 265 27.44 3.05 0.65
CA LEU A 265 28.58 2.84 -0.24
C LEU A 265 29.66 3.94 -0.13
N SER A 266 29.33 5.08 0.45
CA SER A 266 30.24 6.23 0.65
C SER A 266 31.03 6.16 1.97
N LEU A 267 30.71 5.19 2.85
CA LEU A 267 31.41 4.92 4.11
C LEU A 267 32.61 4.00 3.90
#